data_1ea405d969df3053f590dcf0bcb98017
#
_entry.id   1ea405d969df3053f590dcf0bcb98017
#
_cell.length_a   1.000
_cell.length_b   1.000
_cell.length_c   1.000
_cell.angle_alpha   90.00
_cell.angle_beta   90.00
_cell.angle_gamma   90.00
#
_symmetry.space_group_name_H-M   'P 1'
#
loop_
_entity.id
_entity.type
_entity.pdbx_description
1 polymer ?
#
loop_
_entity_poly.entity_id
_entity_poly.type
_entity_poly.pdbx_seq_one_letter_code
_entity_poly.pdbx_strand_id
1 'polypeptide(L)'
;NDIDFIIFATLSPDMYFPGGGVRVQDMLDLPTIGALDVRNQCSGFVYAMSVADQFIKTGMYKNILVIGSENHSGGLDKSTRGRGVTVIFGDGAGAAIVSRCEQKEKGILSSHLHSEGKHARELMLDGPSTGRWVPEIIANNDPNDQSYYPYMNGQFVFKNAVTRFTEVIIEGLEANNLQISDIDL
;
A
#
# COMPACT_ATOMS: atom_id res chain seq x y z
N ASN A 1 14.27 2.26 22.56
CA ASN A 1 13.81 3.17 21.47
C ASN A 1 14.83 3.19 20.34
N ASP A 2 14.83 2.12 19.53
CA ASP A 2 15.83 1.98 18.47
C ASP A 2 15.28 2.38 17.09
N ILE A 3 13.98 2.72 16.99
CA ILE A 3 13.33 3.18 15.75
C ILE A 3 13.67 4.65 15.55
N ASP A 4 14.19 4.99 14.38
CA ASP A 4 14.59 6.34 14.00
C ASP A 4 13.80 6.93 12.82
N PHE A 5 12.95 6.12 12.18
CA PHE A 5 12.03 6.55 11.16
C PHE A 5 10.80 5.63 11.04
N ILE A 6 9.66 6.17 10.60
CA ILE A 6 8.44 5.40 10.34
C ILE A 6 8.02 5.58 8.88
N ILE A 7 7.64 4.48 8.21
CA ILE A 7 6.94 4.53 6.93
C ILE A 7 5.60 3.82 7.09
N PHE A 8 4.52 4.55 6.87
CA PHE A 8 3.15 4.06 7.04
C PHE A 8 2.45 3.99 5.69
N ALA A 9 2.12 2.80 5.23
CA ALA A 9 1.43 2.57 3.98
C ALA A 9 -0.05 2.27 4.23
N THR A 10 -0.92 3.12 3.68
CA THR A 10 -2.37 2.92 3.71
C THR A 10 -3.07 3.63 2.55
N LEU A 11 -4.16 3.07 2.08
CA LEU A 11 -5.12 3.76 1.19
C LEU A 11 -6.41 4.17 1.94
N SER A 12 -6.59 3.66 3.17
CA SER A 12 -7.77 3.88 4.02
C SER A 12 -7.40 4.60 5.32
N PRO A 13 -6.87 5.83 5.26
CA PRO A 13 -6.45 6.55 6.46
C PRO A 13 -7.66 6.96 7.30
N ASP A 14 -7.51 6.96 8.61
CA ASP A 14 -8.52 7.48 9.57
C ASP A 14 -8.83 8.96 9.34
N MET A 15 -7.81 9.72 8.92
CA MET A 15 -7.88 11.15 8.63
C MET A 15 -7.04 11.46 7.40
N TYR A 16 -7.46 12.43 6.61
CA TYR A 16 -6.66 12.90 5.49
C TYR A 16 -5.35 13.56 5.94
N PHE A 17 -5.37 14.20 7.10
CA PHE A 17 -4.22 14.77 7.79
C PHE A 17 -4.52 14.89 9.30
N PRO A 18 -3.51 14.76 10.19
CA PRO A 18 -2.15 14.31 9.90
C PRO A 18 -2.11 12.87 9.42
N GLY A 19 -0.95 12.45 8.89
CA GLY A 19 -0.75 11.07 8.42
C GLY A 19 -0.79 10.03 9.54
N GLY A 20 -0.93 8.76 9.16
CA GLY A 20 -0.95 7.62 10.09
C GLY A 20 0.38 7.42 10.81
N GLY A 21 1.50 7.69 10.12
CA GLY A 21 2.84 7.54 10.69
C GLY A 21 3.10 8.39 11.91
N VAL A 22 2.65 9.66 11.92
CA VAL A 22 2.82 10.54 13.10
C VAL A 22 1.94 10.11 14.26
N ARG A 23 0.77 9.54 13.99
CA ARG A 23 -0.11 8.98 15.03
C ARG A 23 0.49 7.73 15.68
N VAL A 24 1.09 6.87 14.88
CA VAL A 24 1.81 5.69 15.39
C VAL A 24 3.01 6.12 16.24
N GLN A 25 3.73 7.17 15.83
CA GLN A 25 4.84 7.71 16.62
C GLN A 25 4.37 8.10 18.04
N ASP A 26 3.24 8.80 18.15
CA ASP A 26 2.64 9.20 19.44
C ASP A 26 2.16 7.97 20.23
N MET A 27 1.41 7.07 19.60
CA MET A 27 0.86 5.86 20.26
C MET A 27 1.94 4.91 20.80
N LEU A 28 3.12 4.90 20.20
CA LEU A 28 4.27 4.10 20.64
C LEU A 28 5.21 4.87 21.58
N ASP A 29 4.86 6.08 21.97
CA ASP A 29 5.67 6.98 22.81
C ASP A 29 7.13 7.07 22.31
N LEU A 30 7.28 7.18 20.96
CA LEU A 30 8.58 7.33 20.35
C LEU A 30 9.04 8.80 20.44
N PRO A 31 10.35 9.04 20.48
CA PRO A 31 10.89 10.41 20.44
C PRO A 31 10.51 11.11 19.14
N THR A 32 10.80 12.39 19.04
CA THR A 32 10.60 13.14 17.79
C THR A 32 11.48 12.55 16.69
N ILE A 33 10.88 11.79 15.79
CA ILE A 33 11.51 11.14 14.64
C ILE A 33 10.71 11.45 13.37
N GLY A 34 11.30 11.19 12.21
CA GLY A 34 10.61 11.35 10.92
C GLY A 34 9.52 10.30 10.71
N ALA A 35 8.43 10.70 10.06
CA ALA A 35 7.38 9.81 9.62
C ALA A 35 6.95 10.16 8.19
N LEU A 36 6.78 9.16 7.34
CA LEU A 36 6.36 9.26 5.95
C LEU A 36 5.14 8.37 5.71
N ASP A 37 4.06 8.96 5.24
CA ASP A 37 2.92 8.19 4.76
C ASP A 37 3.04 7.91 3.25
N VAL A 38 2.82 6.66 2.87
CA VAL A 38 2.83 6.21 1.47
C VAL A 38 1.42 5.78 1.09
N ARG A 39 0.85 6.43 0.07
CA ARG A 39 -0.41 6.00 -0.52
C ARG A 39 -0.18 5.45 -1.92
N ASN A 40 0.06 4.15 -2.02
CA ASN A 40 0.21 3.45 -3.29
C ASN A 40 -0.66 2.18 -3.33
N GLN A 41 -1.87 2.31 -2.80
CA GLN A 41 -2.92 1.31 -2.78
C GLN A 41 -2.41 -0.08 -2.32
N CYS A 42 -2.83 -1.15 -2.99
CA CYS A 42 -2.51 -2.54 -2.62
C CYS A 42 -1.00 -2.85 -2.62
N SER A 43 -0.19 -2.13 -3.38
CA SER A 43 1.28 -2.27 -3.40
C SER A 43 2.00 -1.33 -2.43
N GLY A 44 1.28 -0.56 -1.62
CA GLY A 44 1.84 0.44 -0.72
C GLY A 44 2.94 -0.09 0.19
N PHE A 45 2.77 -1.28 0.77
CA PHE A 45 3.78 -1.90 1.62
C PHE A 45 5.08 -2.22 0.85
N VAL A 46 4.98 -2.71 -0.39
CA VAL A 46 6.15 -3.00 -1.23
C VAL A 46 6.91 -1.71 -1.59
N TYR A 47 6.19 -0.63 -1.92
CA TYR A 47 6.79 0.68 -2.14
C TYR A 47 7.45 1.22 -0.86
N ALA A 48 6.80 1.08 0.29
CA ALA A 48 7.36 1.47 1.59
C ALA A 48 8.64 0.71 1.92
N MET A 49 8.68 -0.60 1.66
CA MET A 49 9.88 -1.43 1.81
C MET A 49 11.01 -0.99 0.89
N SER A 50 10.71 -0.63 -0.37
CA SER A 50 11.70 -0.10 -1.31
C SER A 50 12.29 1.23 -0.83
N VAL A 51 11.47 2.13 -0.30
CA VAL A 51 11.94 3.40 0.28
C VAL A 51 12.81 3.16 1.51
N ALA A 52 12.38 2.26 2.41
CA ALA A 52 13.14 1.89 3.60
C ALA A 52 14.51 1.31 3.24
N ASP A 53 14.56 0.42 2.25
CA ASP A 53 15.80 -0.17 1.76
C ASP A 53 16.80 0.91 1.28
N GLN A 54 16.33 1.89 0.50
CA GLN A 54 17.17 2.97 0.03
C GLN A 54 17.65 3.90 1.17
N PHE A 55 16.80 4.19 2.14
CA PHE A 55 17.19 4.99 3.29
C PHE A 55 18.24 4.28 4.15
N ILE A 56 18.11 2.96 4.34
CA ILE A 56 19.12 2.15 5.06
C ILE A 56 20.44 2.07 4.25
N LYS A 57 20.37 1.78 2.95
CA LYS A 57 21.53 1.67 2.06
C LYS A 57 22.33 2.97 1.98
N THR A 58 21.66 4.11 1.97
CA THR A 58 22.32 5.43 1.97
C THR A 58 22.85 5.84 3.35
N GLY A 59 22.49 5.12 4.41
CA GLY A 59 22.88 5.44 5.78
C GLY A 59 22.11 6.62 6.40
N MET A 60 20.99 7.02 5.78
CA MET A 60 20.15 8.11 6.29
C MET A 60 19.50 7.73 7.63
N TYR A 61 19.04 6.49 7.74
CA TYR A 61 18.43 5.91 8.94
C TYR A 61 19.02 4.52 9.22
N LYS A 62 18.85 4.03 10.47
CA LYS A 62 19.38 2.73 10.92
C LYS A 62 18.30 1.68 11.13
N ASN A 63 17.16 2.08 11.69
CA ASN A 63 16.04 1.19 12.00
C ASN A 63 14.73 1.87 11.61
N ILE A 64 14.11 1.39 10.57
CA ILE A 64 12.87 1.95 10.02
C ILE A 64 11.71 1.00 10.35
N LEU A 65 10.69 1.52 11.01
CA LEU A 65 9.43 0.81 11.19
C LEU A 65 8.57 1.01 9.94
N VAL A 66 8.35 -0.06 9.20
CA VAL A 66 7.47 -0.08 8.03
C VAL A 66 6.16 -0.73 8.42
N ILE A 67 5.05 -0.06 8.17
CA ILE A 67 3.69 -0.50 8.54
C ILE A 67 2.81 -0.48 7.28
N GLY A 68 2.03 -1.55 7.08
CA GLY A 68 0.89 -1.58 6.17
C GLY A 68 -0.38 -1.80 6.98
N SER A 69 -1.38 -0.94 6.81
CA SER A 69 -2.65 -1.07 7.54
C SER A 69 -3.81 -0.61 6.67
N GLU A 70 -4.84 -1.43 6.63
CA GLU A 70 -6.05 -1.13 5.87
C GLU A 70 -7.31 -1.40 6.69
N ASN A 71 -8.28 -0.50 6.57
CA ASN A 71 -9.63 -0.67 7.10
C ASN A 71 -10.63 -0.44 5.96
N HIS A 72 -10.99 -1.51 5.26
CA HIS A 72 -11.92 -1.47 4.14
C HIS A 72 -13.37 -1.68 4.54
N SER A 73 -13.63 -2.39 5.63
CA SER A 73 -14.96 -2.84 6.02
C SER A 73 -15.98 -1.70 6.21
N GLY A 74 -15.49 -0.50 6.55
CA GLY A 74 -16.32 0.70 6.70
C GLY A 74 -16.77 1.34 5.39
N GLY A 75 -16.05 1.09 4.26
CA GLY A 75 -16.29 1.73 2.96
C GLY A 75 -16.78 0.79 1.86
N LEU A 76 -17.10 -0.47 2.19
CA LEU A 76 -17.56 -1.46 1.21
C LEU A 76 -19.07 -1.50 1.08
N ASP A 77 -19.58 -1.64 -0.15
CA ASP A 77 -20.98 -1.90 -0.42
C ASP A 77 -21.32 -3.35 -0.06
N LYS A 78 -21.97 -3.54 1.09
CA LYS A 78 -22.37 -4.85 1.63
C LYS A 78 -23.70 -5.38 1.05
N SER A 79 -24.29 -4.67 0.09
CA SER A 79 -25.47 -5.14 -0.65
C SER A 79 -25.08 -6.13 -1.76
N THR A 80 -26.08 -6.73 -2.40
CA THR A 80 -25.88 -7.60 -3.57
C THR A 80 -25.12 -6.89 -4.71
N ARG A 81 -25.26 -5.58 -4.84
CA ARG A 81 -24.57 -4.76 -5.83
C ARG A 81 -23.04 -4.83 -5.65
N GLY A 82 -22.56 -4.72 -4.39
CA GLY A 82 -21.13 -4.68 -4.06
C GLY A 82 -20.44 -6.05 -4.05
N ARG A 83 -21.18 -7.17 -4.17
CA ARG A 83 -20.63 -8.52 -3.98
C ARG A 83 -19.41 -8.88 -4.85
N GLY A 84 -19.26 -8.24 -6.01
CA GLY A 84 -18.13 -8.48 -6.93
C GLY A 84 -16.82 -7.87 -6.45
N VAL A 85 -16.87 -6.98 -5.48
CA VAL A 85 -15.71 -6.28 -4.90
C VAL A 85 -15.56 -6.59 -3.43
N THR A 86 -16.62 -6.46 -2.66
CA THR A 86 -16.62 -6.57 -1.18
C THR A 86 -16.03 -7.90 -0.68
N VAL A 87 -16.20 -8.99 -1.43
CA VAL A 87 -15.72 -10.32 -1.02
C VAL A 87 -14.20 -10.50 -1.08
N ILE A 88 -13.48 -9.58 -1.74
CA ILE A 88 -12.03 -9.67 -1.91
C ILE A 88 -11.26 -8.64 -1.08
N PHE A 89 -11.96 -7.71 -0.43
CA PHE A 89 -11.35 -6.70 0.43
C PHE A 89 -11.58 -7.03 1.91
N GLY A 90 -10.61 -6.74 2.75
CA GLY A 90 -10.69 -6.96 4.18
C GLY A 90 -9.86 -5.97 4.97
N ASP A 91 -9.98 -6.03 6.28
CA ASP A 91 -9.21 -5.23 7.21
C ASP A 91 -7.98 -6.01 7.67
N GLY A 92 -6.88 -5.32 7.86
CA GLY A 92 -5.66 -5.95 8.34
C GLY A 92 -4.53 -4.97 8.55
N ALA A 93 -3.57 -5.37 9.36
CA ALA A 93 -2.34 -4.62 9.58
C ALA A 93 -1.16 -5.56 9.77
N GLY A 94 0.00 -5.12 9.29
CA GLY A 94 1.27 -5.80 9.48
C GLY A 94 2.40 -4.79 9.56
N ALA A 95 3.49 -5.17 10.23
CA ALA A 95 4.65 -4.31 10.37
C ALA A 95 5.95 -5.09 10.28
N ALA A 96 7.01 -4.41 9.84
CA ALA A 96 8.37 -4.93 9.80
C ALA A 96 9.35 -3.85 10.25
N ILE A 97 10.45 -4.27 10.87
CA ILE A 97 11.59 -3.39 11.13
C ILE A 97 12.65 -3.67 10.07
N VAL A 98 13.01 -2.63 9.32
CA VAL A 98 14.08 -2.70 8.32
C VAL A 98 15.33 -2.07 8.91
N SER A 99 16.39 -2.85 9.00
CA SER A 99 17.67 -2.44 9.57
C SER A 99 18.82 -2.85 8.68
N ARG A 100 19.99 -2.24 8.91
CA ARG A 100 21.20 -2.61 8.19
C ARG A 100 21.58 -4.08 8.47
N CYS A 101 21.84 -4.81 7.39
CA CYS A 101 22.38 -6.15 7.44
C CYS A 101 23.84 -6.14 6.97
N GLU A 102 24.74 -6.73 7.76
CA GLU A 102 26.16 -6.86 7.39
C GLU A 102 26.41 -8.03 6.43
N GLN A 103 25.44 -8.95 6.31
CA GLN A 103 25.51 -10.09 5.40
C GLN A 103 25.01 -9.67 4.02
N LYS A 104 25.92 -9.58 3.05
CA LYS A 104 25.65 -9.05 1.71
C LYS A 104 24.57 -9.80 0.92
N GLU A 105 24.34 -11.05 1.26
CA GLU A 105 23.40 -11.95 0.55
C GLU A 105 22.06 -12.10 1.27
N LYS A 106 21.81 -11.28 2.30
CA LYS A 106 20.54 -11.29 3.04
C LYS A 106 19.86 -9.93 2.99
N GLY A 107 18.54 -9.95 2.99
CA GLY A 107 17.69 -8.77 3.00
C GLY A 107 17.04 -8.51 1.64
N ILE A 108 16.75 -7.25 1.34
CA ILE A 108 16.13 -6.86 0.07
C ILE A 108 17.22 -6.79 -1.00
N LEU A 109 17.20 -7.74 -1.93
CA LEU A 109 18.19 -7.83 -2.99
C LEU A 109 17.94 -6.77 -4.06
N SER A 110 16.69 -6.65 -4.53
CA SER A 110 16.26 -5.66 -5.52
C SER A 110 14.79 -5.30 -5.33
N SER A 111 14.35 -4.22 -5.97
CA SER A 111 12.94 -3.78 -5.98
C SER A 111 12.53 -3.47 -7.41
N HIS A 112 11.40 -4.04 -7.83
CA HIS A 112 10.84 -3.92 -9.17
C HIS A 112 9.45 -3.31 -9.08
N LEU A 113 9.34 -2.03 -9.40
CA LEU A 113 8.13 -1.22 -9.20
C LEU A 113 7.65 -0.70 -10.54
N HIS A 114 6.40 -1.02 -10.90
CA HIS A 114 5.81 -0.65 -12.19
C HIS A 114 4.44 0.00 -12.00
N SER A 115 4.07 0.87 -12.93
CA SER A 115 2.76 1.52 -12.97
C SER A 115 2.23 1.56 -14.41
N GLU A 116 0.93 1.31 -14.57
CA GLU A 116 0.28 1.33 -15.86
C GLU A 116 -0.98 2.20 -15.82
N GLY A 117 -0.78 3.52 -15.79
CA GLY A 117 -1.83 4.52 -15.54
C GLY A 117 -3.00 4.51 -16.54
N LYS A 118 -2.82 3.96 -17.76
CA LYS A 118 -3.91 3.82 -18.74
C LYS A 118 -5.07 2.96 -18.24
N HIS A 119 -4.83 2.12 -17.22
CA HIS A 119 -5.81 1.22 -16.63
C HIS A 119 -6.33 1.69 -15.25
N ALA A 120 -6.06 2.93 -14.87
CA ALA A 120 -6.42 3.46 -13.56
C ALA A 120 -7.92 3.36 -13.20
N ARG A 121 -8.79 3.29 -14.21
CA ARG A 121 -10.25 3.20 -14.01
C ARG A 121 -10.80 1.77 -13.90
N GLU A 122 -9.95 0.76 -14.04
CA GLU A 122 -10.37 -0.65 -13.98
C GLU A 122 -10.56 -1.15 -12.53
N LEU A 123 -9.90 -0.50 -11.57
CA LEU A 123 -10.09 -0.69 -10.13
C LEU A 123 -9.90 0.67 -9.46
N MET A 124 -11.00 1.26 -8.97
CA MET A 124 -10.96 2.63 -8.44
C MET A 124 -12.01 2.87 -7.36
N LEU A 125 -11.77 3.91 -6.58
CA LEU A 125 -12.75 4.58 -5.72
C LEU A 125 -12.70 6.06 -6.06
N ASP A 126 -13.79 6.59 -6.61
CA ASP A 126 -13.84 7.97 -7.13
C ASP A 126 -14.15 9.01 -6.04
N GLY A 127 -14.89 8.63 -5.02
CA GLY A 127 -15.28 9.53 -3.92
C GLY A 127 -15.31 8.84 -2.55
N PRO A 128 -15.30 9.62 -1.47
CA PRO A 128 -15.14 11.06 -1.41
C PRO A 128 -13.69 11.49 -1.78
N SER A 129 -13.56 12.59 -2.48
CA SER A 129 -12.26 13.10 -2.90
C SER A 129 -12.23 14.63 -2.94
N THR A 130 -11.03 15.20 -2.99
CA THR A 130 -10.84 16.66 -3.16
C THR A 130 -11.20 17.15 -4.56
N GLY A 131 -11.50 16.25 -5.49
CA GLY A 131 -12.00 16.57 -6.83
C GLY A 131 -13.45 17.05 -6.83
N ARG A 132 -14.16 16.94 -5.70
CA ARG A 132 -15.52 17.45 -5.51
C ARG A 132 -15.54 18.43 -4.36
N TRP A 133 -16.30 19.53 -4.51
CA TRP A 133 -16.51 20.47 -3.42
C TRP A 133 -17.33 19.83 -2.30
N VAL A 134 -16.93 20.09 -1.04
CA VAL A 134 -17.66 19.62 0.14
C VAL A 134 -19.16 19.93 0.09
N PRO A 135 -19.62 21.14 -0.32
CA PRO A 135 -21.04 21.43 -0.48
C PRO A 135 -21.74 20.51 -1.50
N GLU A 136 -21.07 20.12 -2.58
CA GLU A 136 -21.63 19.19 -3.59
C GLU A 136 -21.79 17.79 -3.03
N ILE A 137 -20.81 17.32 -2.23
CA ILE A 137 -20.87 16.02 -1.55
C ILE A 137 -22.05 16.01 -0.57
N ILE A 138 -22.21 17.07 0.22
CA ILE A 138 -23.30 17.19 1.21
C ILE A 138 -24.65 17.31 0.52
N ALA A 139 -24.74 18.08 -0.56
CA ALA A 139 -26.00 18.27 -1.30
C ALA A 139 -26.47 17.02 -2.04
N ASN A 140 -25.53 16.21 -2.52
CA ASN A 140 -25.82 14.97 -3.27
C ASN A 140 -26.01 13.75 -2.38
N ASN A 141 -26.20 13.87 -1.10
CA ASN A 141 -26.30 12.81 -0.08
C ASN A 141 -27.16 11.61 -0.51
N ASP A 142 -26.84 11.01 -1.64
CA ASP A 142 -27.47 9.80 -2.18
C ASP A 142 -26.66 8.58 -1.77
N PRO A 143 -27.18 7.72 -0.88
CA PRO A 143 -26.50 6.49 -0.47
C PRO A 143 -26.35 5.47 -1.62
N ASN A 144 -27.00 5.72 -2.76
CA ASN A 144 -26.87 4.89 -3.94
C ASN A 144 -25.81 5.42 -4.94
N ASP A 145 -25.19 6.57 -4.67
CA ASP A 145 -24.12 7.10 -5.50
C ASP A 145 -22.94 6.12 -5.49
N GLN A 146 -22.75 5.45 -6.62
CA GLN A 146 -21.72 4.41 -6.76
C GLN A 146 -20.30 4.97 -6.68
N SER A 147 -20.11 6.27 -6.84
CA SER A 147 -18.81 6.90 -6.73
C SER A 147 -18.19 6.82 -5.31
N TYR A 148 -19.03 6.55 -4.30
CA TYR A 148 -18.58 6.34 -2.91
C TYR A 148 -18.19 4.90 -2.59
N TYR A 149 -18.31 4.00 -3.55
CA TYR A 149 -17.98 2.59 -3.37
C TYR A 149 -16.93 2.14 -4.37
N PRO A 150 -16.04 1.21 -3.99
CA PRO A 150 -15.05 0.69 -4.91
C PRO A 150 -15.70 0.03 -6.12
N TYR A 151 -15.20 0.38 -7.30
CA TYR A 151 -15.53 -0.26 -8.57
C TYR A 151 -14.37 -1.14 -9.04
N MET A 152 -14.68 -2.29 -9.62
CA MET A 152 -13.68 -3.17 -10.23
C MET A 152 -14.23 -3.86 -11.48
N ASN A 153 -13.50 -3.78 -12.58
CA ASN A 153 -13.64 -4.68 -13.71
C ASN A 153 -12.88 -5.98 -13.41
N GLY A 154 -13.52 -6.89 -12.68
CA GLY A 154 -12.86 -8.07 -12.13
C GLY A 154 -12.20 -8.97 -13.18
N GLN A 155 -12.82 -9.12 -14.36
CA GLN A 155 -12.26 -9.94 -15.44
C GLN A 155 -10.97 -9.33 -16.01
N PHE A 156 -10.96 -8.03 -16.21
CA PHE A 156 -9.78 -7.32 -16.68
C PHE A 156 -8.67 -7.36 -15.64
N VAL A 157 -8.99 -7.01 -14.39
CA VAL A 157 -8.03 -6.98 -13.28
C VAL A 157 -7.38 -8.34 -13.08
N PHE A 158 -8.17 -9.43 -13.08
CA PHE A 158 -7.64 -10.78 -12.94
C PHE A 158 -6.66 -11.13 -14.05
N LYS A 159 -7.03 -10.95 -15.32
CA LYS A 159 -6.17 -11.26 -16.45
C LYS A 159 -4.87 -10.46 -16.42
N ASN A 160 -4.99 -9.16 -16.13
CA ASN A 160 -3.82 -8.28 -16.05
C ASN A 160 -2.90 -8.67 -14.88
N ALA A 161 -3.47 -8.98 -13.72
CA ALA A 161 -2.69 -9.40 -12.55
C ALA A 161 -1.87 -10.67 -12.83
N VAL A 162 -2.50 -11.71 -13.40
CA VAL A 162 -1.79 -12.95 -13.76
C VAL A 162 -0.59 -12.67 -14.67
N THR A 163 -0.77 -11.82 -15.67
CA THR A 163 0.31 -11.45 -16.60
C THR A 163 1.42 -10.68 -15.87
N ARG A 164 1.06 -9.62 -15.15
CA ARG A 164 2.04 -8.71 -14.53
C ARG A 164 2.79 -9.35 -13.37
N PHE A 165 2.13 -10.17 -12.56
CA PHE A 165 2.84 -10.90 -11.50
C PHE A 165 3.87 -11.88 -12.07
N THR A 166 3.54 -12.58 -13.16
CA THR A 166 4.49 -13.46 -13.84
C THR A 166 5.69 -12.67 -14.36
N GLU A 167 5.44 -11.56 -15.03
CA GLU A 167 6.50 -10.69 -15.58
C GLU A 167 7.44 -10.17 -14.48
N VAL A 168 6.91 -9.63 -13.38
CA VAL A 168 7.72 -9.05 -12.32
C VAL A 168 8.48 -10.11 -11.51
N ILE A 169 7.93 -11.33 -11.38
CA ILE A 169 8.65 -12.46 -10.76
C ILE A 169 9.87 -12.82 -11.63
N ILE A 170 9.69 -12.97 -12.94
CA ILE A 170 10.79 -13.26 -13.87
C ILE A 170 11.85 -12.15 -13.81
N GLU A 171 11.44 -10.90 -13.86
CA GLU A 171 12.33 -9.74 -13.75
C GLU A 171 13.16 -9.78 -12.45
N GLY A 172 12.51 -10.09 -11.31
CA GLY A 172 13.19 -10.20 -10.03
C GLY A 172 14.20 -11.35 -9.98
N LEU A 173 13.86 -12.51 -10.56
CA LEU A 173 14.77 -13.65 -10.65
C LEU A 173 15.98 -13.32 -11.53
N GLU A 174 15.76 -12.79 -12.73
CA GLU A 174 16.82 -12.41 -13.67
C GLU A 174 17.75 -11.36 -13.08
N ALA A 175 17.22 -10.32 -12.44
CA ALA A 175 18.01 -9.25 -11.82
C ALA A 175 18.95 -9.75 -10.71
N ASN A 176 18.60 -10.87 -10.08
CA ASN A 176 19.38 -11.44 -8.98
C ASN A 176 20.12 -12.73 -9.36
N ASN A 177 20.09 -13.12 -10.64
CA ASN A 177 20.66 -14.38 -11.14
C ASN A 177 20.12 -15.62 -10.42
N LEU A 178 18.83 -15.61 -10.07
CA LEU A 178 18.13 -16.70 -9.41
C LEU A 178 17.29 -17.51 -10.41
N GLN A 179 17.05 -18.78 -10.06
CA GLN A 179 16.12 -19.65 -10.75
C GLN A 179 14.87 -19.85 -9.89
N ILE A 180 13.76 -20.26 -10.50
CA ILE A 180 12.52 -20.56 -9.76
C ILE A 180 12.73 -21.62 -8.67
N SER A 181 13.68 -22.54 -8.86
CA SER A 181 14.05 -23.57 -7.88
C SER A 181 14.77 -23.03 -6.64
N ASP A 182 15.25 -21.79 -6.68
CA ASP A 182 15.95 -21.14 -5.56
C ASP A 182 14.96 -20.44 -4.61
N ILE A 183 13.67 -20.47 -4.95
CA ILE A 183 12.61 -19.88 -4.15
C ILE A 183 11.95 -20.99 -3.32
N ASP A 184 11.99 -20.83 -2.01
CA ASP A 184 11.43 -21.79 -1.06
C ASP A 184 9.89 -21.72 -0.94
N LEU A 185 9.26 -20.60 -1.38
CA LEU A 185 7.83 -20.33 -1.17
C LEU A 185 7.25 -19.42 -2.24
#